data_09bcdfc1ef30b32cabcfead9e5fccb13
#
_entry.id   09bcdfc1ef30b32cabcfead9e5fccb13
#
_cell.length_a   1.000
_cell.length_b   1.000
_cell.length_c   1.000
_cell.angle_alpha   90.00
_cell.angle_beta   90.00
_cell.angle_gamma   90.00
#
_symmetry.space_group_name_H-M   'P 1'
#
loop_
_entity.id
_entity.type
_entity.pdbx_description
1 polymer ?
#
loop_
_entity_poly.entity_id
_entity_poly.type
_entity_poly.pdbx_seq_one_letter_code
_entity_poly.pdbx_strand_id
1 'polypeptide(L)'
;IEPAERRRERGKPATGHIRIEVAREGGDVLIVVADDGGGVDLAAVRAKAVERGLMEPDAGLGDHEIMQFILASGFSTAAAVTQISGRGVGMDVVSSEIRQMGGSLDIHSEPGQGTRFVVRLPFTVSVSRALLVTVGPEIRALPLNSVEGVVRMRADELRHHCGPDAAPFEYAGQSYHVRHLGALLYPEEPPDTGSLA
;
A
#
# COMPACT_ATOMS: atom_id res chain seq x y z
N ILE A 1 -15.44 11.88 13.06
CA ILE A 1 -16.16 13.01 13.72
C ILE A 1 -17.19 12.42 14.66
N GLU A 2 -17.27 12.92 15.88
CA GLU A 2 -18.22 12.50 16.92
C GLU A 2 -19.66 12.93 16.59
N PRO A 3 -20.68 12.24 17.18
CA PRO A 3 -22.09 12.62 17.04
C PRO A 3 -22.41 14.02 17.58
N ALA A 4 -23.46 14.65 17.05
CA ALA A 4 -23.87 16.04 17.35
C ALA A 4 -24.01 16.32 18.86
N GLU A 5 -24.53 15.34 19.63
CA GLU A 5 -24.69 15.49 21.08
C GLU A 5 -23.34 15.61 21.79
N ARG A 6 -22.39 14.72 21.49
CA ARG A 6 -21.03 14.79 22.04
C ARG A 6 -20.27 16.02 21.62
N ARG A 7 -20.55 16.55 20.41
CA ARG A 7 -19.94 17.82 19.97
C ARG A 7 -20.43 18.98 20.84
N ARG A 8 -21.74 19.04 21.12
CA ARG A 8 -22.33 20.09 22.01
C ARG A 8 -21.77 20.00 23.42
N GLU A 9 -21.64 18.80 23.97
CA GLU A 9 -21.05 18.59 25.31
C GLU A 9 -19.61 19.11 25.41
N ARG A 10 -18.89 19.11 24.28
CA ARG A 10 -17.52 19.64 24.17
C ARG A 10 -17.46 21.10 23.71
N GLY A 11 -18.58 21.81 23.68
CA GLY A 11 -18.66 23.22 23.26
C GLY A 11 -18.46 23.46 21.77
N LYS A 12 -18.58 22.40 20.93
CA LYS A 12 -18.47 22.51 19.48
C LYS A 12 -19.84 22.69 18.80
N PRO A 13 -19.88 23.24 17.58
CA PRO A 13 -21.09 23.26 16.75
C PRO A 13 -21.59 21.81 16.54
N ALA A 14 -22.92 21.65 16.49
CA ALA A 14 -23.52 20.31 16.26
C ALA A 14 -23.13 19.70 14.92
N THR A 15 -22.91 20.53 13.91
CA THR A 15 -22.44 20.14 12.57
C THR A 15 -20.92 20.02 12.58
N GLY A 16 -20.40 18.87 12.17
CA GLY A 16 -18.98 18.67 11.94
C GLY A 16 -18.60 19.08 10.51
N HIS A 17 -17.35 19.47 10.35
CA HIS A 17 -16.81 19.90 9.07
C HIS A 17 -15.68 18.97 8.63
N ILE A 18 -15.68 18.64 7.33
CA ILE A 18 -14.57 18.01 6.65
C ILE A 18 -14.08 19.02 5.60
N ARG A 19 -12.78 19.28 5.60
CA ARG A 19 -12.11 20.16 4.66
C ARG A 19 -11.19 19.33 3.78
N ILE A 20 -11.29 19.52 2.49
CA ILE A 20 -10.40 18.90 1.51
C ILE A 20 -9.69 20.01 0.76
N GLU A 21 -8.37 19.98 0.76
CA GLU A 21 -7.51 20.91 0.04
C GLU A 21 -6.64 20.13 -0.92
N VAL A 22 -6.47 20.65 -2.13
CA VAL A 22 -5.56 20.10 -3.13
C VAL A 22 -4.66 21.22 -3.59
N ALA A 23 -3.36 20.99 -3.51
CA ALA A 23 -2.34 21.94 -3.94
C ALA A 23 -1.26 21.21 -4.74
N ARG A 24 -0.49 21.96 -5.51
CA ARG A 24 0.72 21.48 -6.15
C ARG A 24 1.93 22.02 -5.39
N GLU A 25 2.81 21.13 -4.96
CA GLU A 25 4.09 21.48 -4.34
C GLU A 25 5.24 20.85 -5.16
N GLY A 26 5.93 21.68 -5.96
CA GLY A 26 7.02 21.20 -6.80
C GLY A 26 6.57 20.14 -7.81
N GLY A 27 7.08 18.92 -7.67
CA GLY A 27 6.74 17.76 -8.48
C GLY A 27 5.59 16.91 -7.93
N ASP A 28 4.96 17.31 -6.83
CA ASP A 28 3.94 16.53 -6.15
C ASP A 28 2.58 17.24 -6.13
N VAL A 29 1.52 16.43 -6.03
CA VAL A 29 0.19 16.85 -5.63
C VAL A 29 0.07 16.59 -4.12
N LEU A 30 -0.25 17.62 -3.37
CA LEU A 30 -0.58 17.57 -1.96
C LEU A 30 -2.10 17.55 -1.82
N ILE A 31 -2.63 16.52 -1.16
CA ILE A 31 -4.04 16.43 -0.80
C ILE A 31 -4.13 16.40 0.73
N VAL A 32 -4.84 17.35 1.28
CA VAL A 32 -5.09 17.43 2.72
C VAL A 32 -6.57 17.19 2.98
N VAL A 33 -6.86 16.19 3.81
CA VAL A 33 -8.21 15.92 4.31
C VAL A 33 -8.19 16.15 5.81
N ALA A 34 -8.94 17.14 6.28
CA ALA A 34 -8.99 17.50 7.69
C ALA A 34 -10.42 17.51 8.20
N ASP A 35 -10.62 17.08 9.43
CA ASP A 35 -11.88 17.19 10.16
C ASP A 35 -11.70 18.00 11.45
N ASP A 36 -12.80 18.51 11.98
CA ASP A 36 -12.90 19.23 13.26
C ASP A 36 -13.45 18.34 14.39
N GLY A 37 -13.24 17.03 14.29
CA GLY A 37 -13.71 16.03 15.24
C GLY A 37 -12.93 15.99 16.56
N GLY A 38 -13.10 14.91 17.30
CA GLY A 38 -12.47 14.71 18.62
C GLY A 38 -10.95 14.43 18.57
N GLY A 39 -10.41 14.25 17.38
CA GLY A 39 -9.05 13.79 17.22
C GLY A 39 -8.89 12.27 17.45
N VAL A 40 -7.65 11.81 17.39
CA VAL A 40 -7.27 10.42 17.64
C VAL A 40 -7.02 10.22 19.13
N ASP A 41 -7.57 9.16 19.69
CA ASP A 41 -7.26 8.71 21.04
C ASP A 41 -5.93 7.94 21.02
N LEU A 42 -4.84 8.66 21.30
CA LEU A 42 -3.49 8.08 21.33
C LEU A 42 -3.33 7.01 22.40
N ALA A 43 -4.05 7.12 23.53
CA ALA A 43 -4.00 6.09 24.58
C ALA A 43 -4.62 4.78 24.09
N ALA A 44 -5.74 4.86 23.37
CA ALA A 44 -6.36 3.69 22.77
C ALA A 44 -5.49 3.08 21.65
N VAL A 45 -4.83 3.93 20.84
CA VAL A 45 -3.89 3.46 19.80
C VAL A 45 -2.70 2.76 20.45
N ARG A 46 -2.08 3.34 21.47
CA ARG A 46 -0.96 2.74 22.23
C ARG A 46 -1.35 1.40 22.82
N ALA A 47 -2.48 1.33 23.54
CA ALA A 47 -2.96 0.09 24.14
C ALA A 47 -3.15 -1.01 23.08
N LYS A 48 -3.74 -0.66 21.94
CA LYS A 48 -3.96 -1.60 20.84
C LYS A 48 -2.67 -2.03 20.14
N ALA A 49 -1.69 -1.14 20.02
CA ALA A 49 -0.38 -1.46 19.47
C ALA A 49 0.39 -2.45 20.36
N VAL A 50 0.33 -2.28 21.69
CA VAL A 50 0.89 -3.22 22.66
C VAL A 50 0.17 -4.57 22.59
N GLU A 51 -1.17 -4.59 22.61
CA GLU A 51 -1.97 -5.81 22.49
C GLU A 51 -1.59 -6.64 21.25
N ARG A 52 -1.23 -5.96 20.16
CA ARG A 52 -0.83 -6.60 18.91
C ARG A 52 0.66 -6.92 18.79
N GLY A 53 1.45 -6.59 19.80
CA GLY A 53 2.90 -6.80 19.78
C GLY A 53 3.63 -5.89 18.77
N LEU A 54 3.02 -4.76 18.37
CA LEU A 54 3.65 -3.77 17.48
C LEU A 54 4.59 -2.83 18.22
N MET A 55 4.48 -2.75 19.55
CA MET A 55 5.35 -1.99 20.41
C MET A 55 5.40 -2.59 21.82
N GLU A 56 6.50 -2.36 22.51
CA GLU A 56 6.62 -2.68 23.95
C GLU A 56 5.84 -1.65 24.80
N PRO A 57 5.31 -2.06 25.98
CA PRO A 57 4.51 -1.16 26.83
C PRO A 57 5.24 0.12 27.27
N ASP A 58 6.55 0.01 27.49
CA ASP A 58 7.46 1.05 27.95
C ASP A 58 8.31 1.68 26.83
N ALA A 59 7.98 1.39 25.57
CA ALA A 59 8.63 2.03 24.43
C ALA A 59 8.42 3.55 24.49
N GLY A 60 9.52 4.29 24.44
CA GLY A 60 9.54 5.75 24.48
C GLY A 60 9.14 6.44 23.17
N LEU A 61 8.13 5.89 22.46
CA LEU A 61 7.66 6.44 21.21
C LEU A 61 6.87 7.74 21.42
N GLY A 62 7.12 8.70 20.55
CA GLY A 62 6.38 9.97 20.51
C GLY A 62 4.97 9.81 19.91
N ASP A 63 4.11 10.80 20.13
CA ASP A 63 2.71 10.78 19.70
C ASP A 63 2.57 10.57 18.19
N HIS A 64 3.47 11.15 17.39
CA HIS A 64 3.47 10.97 15.94
C HIS A 64 3.77 9.51 15.54
N GLU A 65 4.75 8.88 16.19
CA GLU A 65 5.11 7.48 15.92
C GLU A 65 3.97 6.54 16.30
N ILE A 66 3.27 6.84 17.41
CA ILE A 66 2.09 6.08 17.83
C ILE A 66 0.96 6.21 16.82
N MET A 67 0.72 7.41 16.29
CA MET A 67 -0.29 7.60 15.24
C MET A 67 -0.03 6.78 13.99
N GLN A 68 1.23 6.51 13.63
CA GLN A 68 1.56 5.71 12.44
C GLN A 68 1.05 4.26 12.54
N PHE A 69 0.81 3.72 13.74
CA PHE A 69 0.21 2.38 13.87
C PHE A 69 -1.20 2.30 13.28
N ILE A 70 -1.92 3.41 13.14
CA ILE A 70 -3.24 3.46 12.48
C ILE A 70 -3.16 3.00 11.02
N LEU A 71 -1.99 3.18 10.38
CA LEU A 71 -1.71 2.77 9.00
C LEU A 71 -1.21 1.31 8.88
N ALA A 72 -0.99 0.64 10.00
CA ALA A 72 -0.53 -0.74 10.00
C ALA A 72 -1.65 -1.70 9.57
N SER A 73 -1.27 -2.77 8.87
CA SER A 73 -2.22 -3.74 8.31
C SER A 73 -3.16 -4.32 9.39
N GLY A 74 -4.46 -4.24 9.10
CA GLY A 74 -5.51 -4.73 9.97
C GLY A 74 -5.66 -3.94 11.28
N PHE A 75 -4.97 -2.82 11.47
CA PHE A 75 -5.10 -2.02 12.68
C PHE A 75 -6.43 -1.26 12.71
N SER A 76 -7.20 -1.45 13.77
CA SER A 76 -8.42 -0.68 14.04
C SER A 76 -8.62 -0.56 15.54
N THR A 77 -8.90 0.65 15.99
CA THR A 77 -9.28 0.93 17.38
C THR A 77 -10.80 0.84 17.60
N ALA A 78 -11.59 0.67 16.53
CA ALA A 78 -13.04 0.53 16.63
C ALA A 78 -13.41 -0.83 17.24
N ALA A 79 -14.23 -0.81 18.29
CA ALA A 79 -14.74 -2.02 18.98
C ALA A 79 -15.74 -2.82 18.13
N ALA A 80 -16.30 -2.23 17.06
CA ALA A 80 -17.18 -2.89 16.11
C ALA A 80 -16.95 -2.34 14.72
N VAL A 81 -16.97 -3.22 13.71
CA VAL A 81 -17.07 -2.83 12.31
C VAL A 81 -18.45 -2.21 12.12
N THR A 82 -18.55 -0.89 12.15
CA THR A 82 -19.81 -0.23 11.86
C THR A 82 -20.13 -0.42 10.38
N GLN A 83 -21.36 -0.88 10.07
CA GLN A 83 -21.87 -1.11 8.71
C GLN A 83 -21.83 0.13 7.79
N ILE A 84 -21.43 1.28 8.30
CA ILE A 84 -21.32 2.55 7.54
C ILE A 84 -20.13 2.52 6.59
N SER A 85 -19.10 1.71 6.86
CA SER A 85 -17.97 1.49 5.94
C SER A 85 -18.22 0.23 5.12
N GLY A 86 -19.18 0.26 4.21
CA GLY A 86 -19.74 -0.87 3.46
C GLY A 86 -18.80 -1.89 2.79
N ARG A 87 -17.49 -1.84 3.04
CA ARG A 87 -16.50 -2.80 2.53
C ARG A 87 -15.38 -3.15 3.53
N GLY A 88 -15.42 -2.67 4.79
CA GLY A 88 -14.36 -3.00 5.77
C GLY A 88 -12.94 -2.54 5.34
N VAL A 89 -12.84 -1.52 4.51
CA VAL A 89 -11.55 -0.99 4.04
C VAL A 89 -10.93 -0.20 5.18
N GLY A 90 -9.81 -0.69 5.71
CA GLY A 90 -9.01 -0.01 6.74
C GLY A 90 -8.08 1.06 6.16
N MET A 91 -7.48 1.85 7.04
CA MET A 91 -6.48 2.85 6.65
C MET A 91 -5.21 2.22 6.07
N ASP A 92 -4.96 0.96 6.36
CA ASP A 92 -3.88 0.14 5.78
C ASP A 92 -4.02 0.00 4.26
N VAL A 93 -5.24 -0.24 3.77
CA VAL A 93 -5.51 -0.33 2.33
C VAL A 93 -5.26 1.02 1.67
N VAL A 94 -5.74 2.12 2.26
CA VAL A 94 -5.50 3.48 1.76
C VAL A 94 -4.00 3.78 1.71
N SER A 95 -3.27 3.45 2.77
CA SER A 95 -1.82 3.63 2.85
C SER A 95 -1.09 2.80 1.78
N SER A 96 -1.53 1.56 1.55
CA SER A 96 -0.96 0.67 0.54
C SER A 96 -1.16 1.22 -0.87
N GLU A 97 -2.37 1.66 -1.22
CA GLU A 97 -2.68 2.25 -2.53
C GLU A 97 -1.85 3.53 -2.80
N ILE A 98 -1.74 4.40 -1.79
CA ILE A 98 -0.93 5.62 -1.91
C ILE A 98 0.55 5.28 -2.14
N ARG A 99 1.09 4.29 -1.43
CA ARG A 99 2.47 3.82 -1.62
C ARG A 99 2.69 3.19 -2.99
N GLN A 100 1.72 2.41 -3.50
CA GLN A 100 1.80 1.84 -4.85
C GLN A 100 1.84 2.93 -5.93
N MET A 101 1.17 4.05 -5.70
CA MET A 101 1.27 5.22 -6.57
C MET A 101 2.57 6.03 -6.39
N GLY A 102 3.50 5.55 -5.56
CA GLY A 102 4.76 6.23 -5.25
C GLY A 102 4.61 7.41 -4.30
N GLY A 103 3.45 7.52 -3.63
CA GLY A 103 3.14 8.59 -2.69
C GLY A 103 3.42 8.25 -1.23
N SER A 104 3.08 9.20 -0.36
CA SER A 104 3.14 9.06 1.09
C SER A 104 1.86 9.56 1.76
N LEU A 105 1.53 8.96 2.89
CA LEU A 105 0.41 9.35 3.75
C LEU A 105 0.95 9.62 5.15
N ASP A 106 0.59 10.79 5.68
CA ASP A 106 0.92 11.21 7.03
C ASP A 106 -0.35 11.59 7.80
N ILE A 107 -0.33 11.41 9.13
CA ILE A 107 -1.46 11.69 10.02
C ILE A 107 -1.00 12.67 11.10
N HIS A 108 -1.77 13.74 11.26
CA HIS A 108 -1.65 14.68 12.36
C HIS A 108 -2.98 14.75 13.08
N SER A 109 -2.96 14.73 14.40
CA SER A 109 -4.17 14.84 15.19
C SER A 109 -3.88 15.53 16.51
N GLU A 110 -4.78 16.39 16.91
CA GLU A 110 -4.76 17.04 18.22
C GLU A 110 -6.05 16.72 18.96
N PRO A 111 -5.98 16.25 20.22
CA PRO A 111 -7.14 15.94 21.02
C PRO A 111 -8.11 17.14 21.09
N GLY A 112 -9.35 16.89 20.74
CA GLY A 112 -10.37 17.93 20.70
C GLY A 112 -10.38 18.85 19.48
N GLN A 113 -9.35 18.86 18.64
CA GLN A 113 -9.23 19.75 17.48
C GLN A 113 -9.58 19.06 16.15
N GLY A 114 -9.42 17.73 16.11
CA GLY A 114 -9.69 16.93 14.93
C GLY A 114 -8.49 16.19 14.39
N THR A 115 -8.62 15.67 13.17
CA THR A 115 -7.57 14.89 12.51
C THR A 115 -7.32 15.43 11.10
N ARG A 116 -6.07 15.39 10.68
CA ARG A 116 -5.61 15.82 9.37
C ARG A 116 -4.77 14.72 8.74
N PHE A 117 -5.20 14.27 7.57
CA PHE A 117 -4.46 13.37 6.70
C PHE A 117 -3.78 14.18 5.60
N VAL A 118 -2.49 13.94 5.40
CA VAL A 118 -1.69 14.59 4.37
C VAL A 118 -1.20 13.54 3.40
N VAL A 119 -1.73 13.57 2.19
CA VAL A 119 -1.34 12.69 1.11
C VAL A 119 -0.45 13.46 0.14
N ARG A 120 0.73 12.91 -0.16
CA ARG A 120 1.62 13.41 -1.21
C ARG A 120 1.68 12.38 -2.32
N LEU A 121 1.37 12.79 -3.53
CA LEU A 121 1.44 11.95 -4.72
C LEU A 121 2.33 12.63 -5.76
N PRO A 122 3.26 11.89 -6.41
CA PRO A 122 4.04 12.47 -7.49
C PRO A 122 3.11 12.92 -8.62
N PHE A 123 3.25 14.18 -9.06
CA PHE A 123 2.45 14.73 -10.15
C PHE A 123 2.89 14.21 -11.52
N THR A 124 4.16 13.89 -11.65
CA THR A 124 4.66 13.23 -12.85
C THR A 124 4.10 11.83 -12.90
N VAL A 125 3.44 11.49 -14.01
CA VAL A 125 3.21 10.11 -14.43
C VAL A 125 4.50 9.39 -14.11
N SER A 126 4.45 8.52 -13.12
CA SER A 126 5.65 7.96 -12.51
C SER A 126 6.60 7.53 -13.62
N VAL A 127 7.84 7.99 -13.56
CA VAL A 127 8.94 7.32 -14.28
C VAL A 127 8.99 5.94 -13.65
N SER A 128 8.18 5.03 -14.18
CA SER A 128 8.16 3.65 -13.73
C SER A 128 9.49 3.07 -14.18
N ARG A 129 10.32 2.70 -13.22
CA ARG A 129 11.49 1.89 -13.52
C ARG A 129 10.97 0.58 -14.11
N ALA A 130 11.43 0.24 -15.29
CA ALA A 130 11.04 -0.97 -15.97
C ALA A 130 12.26 -1.80 -16.34
N LEU A 131 12.14 -3.10 -16.26
CA LEU A 131 13.05 -4.04 -16.87
C LEU A 131 12.66 -4.16 -18.35
N LEU A 132 13.58 -3.84 -19.24
CA LEU A 132 13.36 -4.05 -20.66
C LEU A 132 13.76 -5.49 -21.02
N VAL A 133 12.82 -6.21 -21.61
CA VAL A 133 13.00 -7.59 -22.05
C VAL A 133 12.73 -7.70 -23.55
N THR A 134 13.53 -8.48 -24.26
CA THR A 134 13.30 -8.77 -25.68
C THR A 134 12.45 -10.02 -25.80
N VAL A 135 11.34 -9.94 -26.53
CA VAL A 135 10.45 -11.06 -26.81
C VAL A 135 10.24 -11.14 -28.31
N GLY A 136 10.92 -12.09 -28.97
CA GLY A 136 10.97 -12.12 -30.42
C GLY A 136 11.61 -10.82 -30.96
N PRO A 137 10.99 -10.15 -31.93
CA PRO A 137 11.49 -8.89 -32.49
C PRO A 137 11.17 -7.65 -31.64
N GLU A 138 10.38 -7.78 -30.57
CA GLU A 138 9.84 -6.67 -29.81
C GLU A 138 10.53 -6.49 -28.46
N ILE A 139 10.66 -5.23 -28.03
CA ILE A 139 11.09 -4.87 -26.68
C ILE A 139 9.86 -4.56 -25.84
N ARG A 140 9.74 -5.24 -24.70
CA ARG A 140 8.66 -5.04 -23.72
C ARG A 140 9.22 -4.47 -22.42
N ALA A 141 8.45 -3.63 -21.77
CA ALA A 141 8.79 -3.05 -20.48
C ALA A 141 7.98 -3.73 -19.38
N LEU A 142 8.67 -4.39 -18.44
CA LEU A 142 8.07 -4.96 -17.24
C LEU A 142 8.25 -3.98 -16.09
N PRO A 143 7.18 -3.51 -15.41
CA PRO A 143 7.29 -2.63 -14.26
C PRO A 143 8.19 -3.25 -13.18
N LEU A 144 9.20 -2.52 -12.72
CA LEU A 144 10.20 -3.06 -11.78
C LEU A 144 9.58 -3.42 -10.41
N ASN A 145 8.48 -2.78 -10.05
CA ASN A 145 7.70 -3.09 -8.84
C ASN A 145 6.96 -4.44 -8.90
N SER A 146 6.80 -5.02 -10.09
CA SER A 146 6.25 -6.38 -10.28
C SER A 146 7.34 -7.45 -10.40
N VAL A 147 8.63 -7.07 -10.31
CA VAL A 147 9.77 -7.98 -10.41
C VAL A 147 10.34 -8.22 -9.01
N GLU A 148 10.16 -9.41 -8.48
CA GLU A 148 10.69 -9.81 -7.17
C GLU A 148 12.20 -10.11 -7.21
N GLY A 149 12.68 -10.59 -8.34
CA GLY A 149 14.08 -10.91 -8.53
C GLY A 149 14.41 -11.31 -9.96
N VAL A 150 15.71 -11.40 -10.27
CA VAL A 150 16.22 -11.89 -11.54
C VAL A 150 17.17 -13.03 -11.26
N VAL A 151 16.88 -14.19 -11.82
CA VAL A 151 17.67 -15.41 -11.64
C VAL A 151 18.30 -15.79 -12.97
N ARG A 152 19.58 -16.11 -12.94
CA ARG A 152 20.26 -16.70 -14.10
C ARG A 152 20.12 -18.21 -14.02
N MET A 153 19.57 -18.82 -15.07
CA MET A 153 19.34 -20.25 -15.17
C MET A 153 19.94 -20.78 -16.47
N ARG A 154 20.43 -22.01 -16.46
CA ARG A 154 20.93 -22.68 -17.68
C ARG A 154 19.73 -23.10 -18.55
N ALA A 155 19.96 -23.18 -19.87
CA ALA A 155 18.90 -23.53 -20.81
C ALA A 155 18.32 -24.94 -20.60
N ASP A 156 19.17 -25.91 -20.18
CA ASP A 156 18.75 -27.27 -19.83
C ASP A 156 17.87 -27.29 -18.56
N GLU A 157 18.24 -26.54 -17.55
CA GLU A 157 17.49 -26.37 -16.30
C GLU A 157 16.15 -25.65 -16.55
N LEU A 158 16.18 -24.57 -17.34
CA LEU A 158 14.98 -23.84 -17.70
C LEU A 158 13.95 -24.75 -18.39
N ARG A 159 14.38 -25.59 -19.32
CA ARG A 159 13.50 -26.56 -19.99
C ARG A 159 12.83 -27.54 -19.02
N HIS A 160 13.50 -27.89 -17.92
CA HIS A 160 12.93 -28.75 -16.88
C HIS A 160 11.76 -28.13 -16.13
N HIS A 161 11.77 -26.79 -15.98
CA HIS A 161 10.73 -26.05 -15.26
C HIS A 161 9.66 -25.44 -16.19
N CYS A 162 9.85 -25.48 -17.51
CA CYS A 162 8.89 -24.96 -18.49
C CYS A 162 8.02 -26.08 -19.05
N GLY A 163 6.72 -26.03 -18.80
CA GLY A 163 5.74 -26.98 -19.34
C GLY A 163 4.47 -27.03 -18.50
N PRO A 164 3.39 -27.65 -19.01
CA PRO A 164 2.14 -27.73 -18.26
C PRO A 164 2.25 -28.55 -16.98
N ASP A 165 3.10 -29.60 -16.97
CA ASP A 165 3.32 -30.50 -15.83
C ASP A 165 4.74 -30.37 -15.25
N ALA A 166 5.45 -29.28 -15.53
CA ALA A 166 6.81 -29.08 -15.08
C ALA A 166 6.86 -28.79 -13.56
N ALA A 167 7.93 -29.27 -12.92
CA ALA A 167 8.17 -29.00 -11.51
C ALA A 167 8.31 -27.48 -11.25
N PRO A 168 7.73 -26.94 -10.18
CA PRO A 168 7.91 -25.55 -9.83
C PRO A 168 9.38 -25.24 -9.53
N PHE A 169 9.77 -23.99 -9.77
CA PHE A 169 11.08 -23.47 -9.43
C PHE A 169 11.03 -22.84 -8.04
N GLU A 170 11.95 -23.25 -7.18
CA GLU A 170 12.03 -22.72 -5.81
C GLU A 170 12.99 -21.52 -5.78
N TYR A 171 12.49 -20.35 -5.31
CA TYR A 171 13.28 -19.15 -5.14
C TYR A 171 12.89 -18.43 -3.85
N ALA A 172 13.88 -18.07 -3.04
CA ALA A 172 13.67 -17.35 -1.76
C ALA A 172 12.62 -18.00 -0.82
N GLY A 173 12.48 -19.33 -0.85
CA GLY A 173 11.52 -20.07 -0.04
C GLY A 173 10.09 -20.07 -0.57
N GLN A 174 9.89 -19.66 -1.81
CA GLN A 174 8.61 -19.72 -2.51
C GLN A 174 8.72 -20.54 -3.79
N SER A 175 7.61 -21.20 -4.16
CA SER A 175 7.49 -22.02 -5.38
C SER A 175 6.88 -21.20 -6.52
N TYR A 176 7.53 -21.18 -7.67
CA TYR A 176 7.11 -20.43 -8.86
C TYR A 176 6.86 -21.35 -10.05
N HIS A 177 5.76 -21.14 -10.75
CA HIS A 177 5.53 -21.76 -12.05
C HIS A 177 6.23 -20.96 -13.15
N VAL A 178 7.24 -21.56 -13.77
CA VAL A 178 7.99 -20.92 -14.86
C VAL A 178 7.18 -20.95 -16.15
N ARG A 179 7.06 -19.80 -16.80
CA ARG A 179 6.35 -19.65 -18.08
C ARG A 179 7.21 -18.87 -19.06
N HIS A 180 7.13 -19.24 -20.33
CA HIS A 180 7.80 -18.50 -21.39
C HIS A 180 6.96 -17.29 -21.77
N LEU A 181 7.52 -16.06 -21.64
CA LEU A 181 6.77 -14.81 -21.86
C LEU A 181 6.25 -14.71 -23.29
N GLY A 182 7.02 -15.12 -24.29
CA GLY A 182 6.59 -15.16 -25.69
C GLY A 182 5.36 -16.03 -25.89
N ALA A 183 5.31 -17.22 -25.26
CA ALA A 183 4.15 -18.11 -25.36
C ALA A 183 2.89 -17.53 -24.69
N LEU A 184 3.06 -16.68 -23.68
CA LEU A 184 1.93 -16.00 -23.04
C LEU A 184 1.41 -14.82 -23.88
N LEU A 185 2.30 -14.11 -24.58
CA LEU A 185 1.94 -12.95 -25.40
C LEU A 185 1.48 -13.34 -26.80
N TYR A 186 2.04 -14.42 -27.36
CA TYR A 186 1.78 -14.91 -28.71
C TYR A 186 1.46 -16.40 -28.68
N PRO A 187 0.29 -16.80 -28.21
CA PRO A 187 -0.07 -18.22 -28.04
C PRO A 187 -0.15 -19.01 -29.34
N GLU A 188 -0.27 -18.33 -30.48
CA GLU A 188 -0.30 -18.97 -31.81
C GLU A 188 1.10 -19.25 -32.40
N GLU A 189 2.14 -18.61 -31.84
CA GLU A 189 3.52 -18.82 -32.26
C GLU A 189 4.25 -19.65 -31.20
N PRO A 190 4.69 -20.88 -31.52
CA PRO A 190 5.46 -21.66 -30.56
C PRO A 190 6.77 -20.93 -30.25
N PRO A 191 7.19 -20.84 -28.97
CA PRO A 191 8.41 -20.17 -28.61
C PRO A 191 9.61 -20.87 -29.28
N ASP A 192 10.48 -20.09 -29.92
CA ASP A 192 11.78 -20.58 -30.38
C ASP A 192 12.67 -20.86 -29.16
N THR A 193 12.61 -22.10 -28.69
CA THR A 193 13.43 -22.58 -27.56
C THR A 193 14.90 -22.79 -27.94
N GLY A 194 15.26 -22.61 -29.22
CA GLY A 194 16.65 -22.73 -29.73
C GLY A 194 17.51 -21.49 -29.46
N SER A 195 16.90 -20.32 -29.22
CA SER A 195 17.59 -19.02 -29.03
C SER A 195 17.88 -18.67 -27.56
N LEU A 196 17.74 -19.59 -26.63
CA LEU A 196 18.13 -19.39 -25.22
C LEU A 196 19.64 -19.71 -25.06
N ALA A 197 20.49 -18.86 -25.62
CA ALA A 197 21.93 -18.87 -25.41
C ALA A 197 22.35 -17.82 -24.38
#